data_e29a1c7a3474250e4ef2682aa86604de
#
_entry.id   e29a1c7a3474250e4ef2682aa86604de
#
_cell.length_a   1.000
_cell.length_b   1.000
_cell.length_c   1.000
_cell.angle_alpha   90.00
_cell.angle_beta   90.00
_cell.angle_gamma   90.00
#
_symmetry.space_group_name_H-M   'P 1'
#
loop_
_entity.id
_entity.type
_entity.pdbx_description
1 polymer ?
#
loop_
_entity_poly.entity_id
_entity_poly.type
_entity_poly.pdbx_seq_one_letter_code
_entity_poly.pdbx_strand_id
1 'polypeptide(L)'
;VGAAIQTPTTFTVKERISYSCETMFEDSKFSGSDTAPEGKFEYNFKAPLRANFGVAYTFGKYGVVSADYELSNYRRMYFSVPGTSDNSEFDSANNGILDYCGVQHYLRFGAEFKPADFFSVRLGYNLKTTGQTYEADGSGNLVKAPAQNLHTASCGFGFSAGAFFADLAAVGYFYPTQYIMPYGDYRYEKDSHRSLTTESPVIRYRRNLVKVVSTFGVRF
;
A
#
# COMPACT_ATOMS: atom_id res chain seq x y z
N VAL A 1 -13.64 22.90 10.46
CA VAL A 1 -13.05 21.79 11.24
C VAL A 1 -13.94 20.57 11.09
N GLY A 2 -13.35 19.41 10.85
CA GLY A 2 -14.04 18.13 10.73
C GLY A 2 -13.29 17.02 11.43
N ALA A 3 -14.03 16.06 11.96
CA ALA A 3 -13.48 14.82 12.48
C ALA A 3 -14.36 13.65 12.06
N ALA A 4 -13.73 12.52 11.75
CA ALA A 4 -14.43 11.30 11.37
C ALA A 4 -13.72 10.08 11.93
N ILE A 5 -14.48 9.07 12.31
CA ILE A 5 -13.97 7.76 12.73
C ILE A 5 -14.61 6.71 11.83
N GLN A 6 -13.78 5.91 11.20
CA GLN A 6 -14.20 4.72 10.47
C GLN A 6 -13.93 3.50 11.36
N THR A 7 -15.00 2.83 11.76
CA THR A 7 -14.90 1.58 12.53
C THR A 7 -14.25 0.47 11.69
N PRO A 8 -13.64 -0.53 12.33
CA PRO A 8 -13.12 -1.70 11.63
C PRO A 8 -14.21 -2.35 10.76
N THR A 9 -13.86 -2.67 9.53
CA THR A 9 -14.73 -3.40 8.59
C THR A 9 -14.22 -4.83 8.49
N THR A 10 -15.13 -5.80 8.58
CA THR A 10 -14.80 -7.21 8.35
C THR A 10 -15.17 -7.58 6.93
N PHE A 11 -14.22 -8.16 6.20
CA PHE A 11 -14.38 -8.70 4.86
C PHE A 11 -14.35 -10.21 4.94
N THR A 12 -15.31 -10.88 4.33
CA THR A 12 -15.24 -12.33 4.08
C THR A 12 -14.62 -12.55 2.72
N VAL A 13 -13.47 -13.20 2.69
CA VAL A 13 -12.70 -13.48 1.48
C VAL A 13 -12.88 -14.96 1.13
N LYS A 14 -13.22 -15.22 -0.13
CA LYS A 14 -13.32 -16.58 -0.69
C LYS A 14 -12.29 -16.70 -1.81
N GLU A 15 -11.33 -17.56 -1.63
CA GLU A 15 -10.26 -17.80 -2.59
C GLU A 15 -10.38 -19.18 -3.21
N ARG A 16 -10.06 -19.27 -4.48
CA ARG A 16 -9.90 -20.51 -5.22
C ARG A 16 -8.51 -20.54 -5.83
N ILE A 17 -7.78 -21.57 -5.56
CA ILE A 17 -6.41 -21.74 -6.01
C ILE A 17 -6.33 -23.00 -6.84
N SER A 18 -5.82 -22.89 -8.07
CA SER A 18 -5.52 -24.02 -8.94
C SER A 18 -4.06 -23.96 -9.36
N TYR A 19 -3.40 -25.08 -9.36
CA TYR A 19 -2.02 -25.22 -9.82
C TYR A 19 -1.97 -26.26 -10.94
N SER A 20 -1.29 -25.91 -12.02
CA SER A 20 -0.93 -26.84 -13.08
C SER A 20 0.57 -26.77 -13.30
N CYS A 21 1.19 -27.91 -13.52
CA CYS A 21 2.60 -28.04 -13.87
C CYS A 21 2.69 -28.78 -15.19
N GLU A 22 3.46 -28.24 -16.13
CA GLU A 22 3.80 -28.90 -17.38
C GLU A 22 5.31 -28.96 -17.51
N THR A 23 5.83 -30.14 -17.77
CA THR A 23 7.25 -30.37 -18.04
C THR A 23 7.43 -30.87 -19.46
N MET A 24 8.29 -30.21 -20.22
CA MET A 24 8.65 -30.60 -21.58
C MET A 24 10.13 -30.94 -21.63
N PHE A 25 10.45 -32.17 -22.06
CA PHE A 25 11.79 -32.63 -22.31
C PHE A 25 11.94 -32.97 -23.80
N GLU A 26 13.18 -33.00 -24.31
CA GLU A 26 13.48 -33.44 -25.68
C GLU A 26 12.98 -34.87 -25.95
N ASP A 27 13.09 -35.74 -24.96
CA ASP A 27 12.44 -37.06 -25.00
C ASP A 27 11.04 -36.94 -24.41
N SER A 28 10.03 -37.07 -25.27
CA SER A 28 8.61 -36.96 -24.91
C SER A 28 8.15 -37.95 -23.82
N LYS A 29 8.93 -39.06 -23.60
CA LYS A 29 8.64 -40.04 -22.53
C LYS A 29 8.74 -39.46 -21.13
N PHE A 30 9.48 -38.38 -20.96
CA PHE A 30 9.65 -37.70 -19.66
C PHE A 30 8.82 -36.43 -19.57
N SER A 31 8.12 -36.07 -20.64
CA SER A 31 7.20 -34.92 -20.64
C SER A 31 5.87 -35.32 -19.99
N GLY A 32 5.31 -34.45 -19.21
CA GLY A 32 4.03 -34.68 -18.55
C GLY A 32 3.39 -33.41 -18.04
N SER A 33 2.10 -33.47 -17.83
CA SER A 33 1.33 -32.41 -17.19
C SER A 33 0.54 -32.98 -16.03
N ASP A 34 0.46 -32.22 -14.94
CA ASP A 34 -0.37 -32.55 -13.79
C ASP A 34 -1.09 -31.29 -13.30
N THR A 35 -2.29 -31.48 -12.77
CA THR A 35 -3.12 -30.39 -12.23
C THR A 35 -3.55 -30.78 -10.83
N ALA A 36 -3.17 -29.99 -9.85
CA ALA A 36 -3.58 -30.19 -8.47
C ALA A 36 -5.10 -29.96 -8.32
N PRO A 37 -5.78 -30.64 -7.38
CA PRO A 37 -7.13 -30.33 -7.02
C PRO A 37 -7.32 -28.86 -6.63
N GLU A 38 -8.45 -28.27 -7.02
CA GLU A 38 -8.78 -26.89 -6.66
C GLU A 38 -8.86 -26.73 -5.14
N GLY A 39 -7.99 -25.89 -4.58
CA GLY A 39 -8.06 -25.45 -3.19
C GLY A 39 -9.12 -24.36 -3.02
N LYS A 40 -9.92 -24.44 -1.97
CA LYS A 40 -10.92 -23.43 -1.60
C LYS A 40 -10.65 -22.97 -0.18
N PHE A 41 -10.51 -21.67 -0.01
CA PHE A 41 -10.31 -21.03 1.28
C PHE A 41 -11.37 -19.98 1.52
N GLU A 42 -11.88 -19.92 2.75
CA GLU A 42 -12.77 -18.86 3.18
C GLU A 42 -12.29 -18.35 4.54
N TYR A 43 -12.04 -17.04 4.63
CA TYR A 43 -11.62 -16.41 5.86
C TYR A 43 -12.16 -15.00 6.01
N ASN A 44 -12.21 -14.51 7.24
CA ASN A 44 -12.55 -13.14 7.54
C ASN A 44 -11.27 -12.33 7.77
N PHE A 45 -11.22 -11.14 7.19
CA PHE A 45 -10.19 -10.14 7.42
C PHE A 45 -10.81 -8.90 8.04
N LYS A 46 -10.37 -8.52 9.23
CA LYS A 46 -10.79 -7.31 9.92
C LYS A 46 -9.81 -6.18 9.64
N ALA A 47 -10.27 -5.14 8.95
CA ALA A 47 -9.51 -3.93 8.68
C ALA A 47 -9.29 -3.09 9.95
N PRO A 48 -8.24 -2.24 10.00
CA PRO A 48 -7.98 -1.39 11.14
C PRO A 48 -9.00 -0.26 11.29
N LEU A 49 -9.17 0.22 12.51
CA LEU A 49 -9.84 1.50 12.78
C LEU A 49 -9.04 2.64 12.17
N ARG A 50 -9.74 3.61 11.58
CA ARG A 50 -9.17 4.86 11.10
C ARG A 50 -9.82 6.04 11.78
N ALA A 51 -9.02 7.01 12.18
CA ALA A 51 -9.47 8.28 12.71
C ALA A 51 -8.92 9.41 11.85
N ASN A 52 -9.78 10.35 11.49
CA ASN A 52 -9.49 11.48 10.62
C ASN A 52 -9.82 12.79 11.32
N PHE A 53 -8.94 13.77 11.21
CA PHE A 53 -9.16 15.13 11.67
C PHE A 53 -8.69 16.10 10.61
N GLY A 54 -9.53 17.07 10.26
CA GLY A 54 -9.23 18.06 9.23
C GLY A 54 -9.64 19.47 9.63
N VAL A 55 -8.84 20.42 9.17
CA VAL A 55 -9.13 21.84 9.27
C VAL A 55 -9.00 22.49 7.90
N ALA A 56 -9.86 23.45 7.61
CA ALA A 56 -9.73 24.29 6.44
C ALA A 56 -10.05 25.74 6.82
N TYR A 57 -9.33 26.65 6.19
CA TYR A 57 -9.57 28.09 6.34
C TYR A 57 -9.70 28.74 4.97
N THR A 58 -10.78 29.50 4.79
CA THR A 58 -11.09 30.20 3.54
C THR A 58 -10.78 31.69 3.67
N PHE A 59 -9.98 32.20 2.76
CA PHE A 59 -9.61 33.61 2.67
C PHE A 59 -10.60 34.37 1.75
N GLY A 60 -11.84 34.49 2.21
CA GLY A 60 -12.90 35.08 1.40
C GLY A 60 -13.05 34.33 0.07
N LYS A 61 -13.07 35.08 -1.05
CA LYS A 61 -13.15 34.52 -2.40
C LYS A 61 -11.79 34.13 -3.01
N TYR A 62 -10.71 34.50 -2.34
CA TYR A 62 -9.36 34.43 -2.93
C TYR A 62 -8.70 33.04 -2.78
N GLY A 63 -9.13 32.24 -1.83
CA GLY A 63 -8.53 30.92 -1.69
C GLY A 63 -8.92 30.19 -0.42
N VAL A 64 -8.39 28.97 -0.31
CA VAL A 64 -8.54 28.08 0.83
C VAL A 64 -7.23 27.35 1.10
N VAL A 65 -6.92 27.14 2.37
CA VAL A 65 -5.88 26.21 2.80
C VAL A 65 -6.51 25.13 3.67
N SER A 66 -6.00 23.91 3.58
CA SER A 66 -6.48 22.78 4.38
C SER A 66 -5.32 21.95 4.88
N ALA A 67 -5.54 21.33 6.03
CA ALA A 67 -4.66 20.31 6.59
C ALA A 67 -5.52 19.18 7.16
N ASP A 68 -5.17 17.96 6.81
CA ASP A 68 -5.82 16.75 7.29
C ASP A 68 -4.80 15.80 7.87
N TYR A 69 -5.19 15.13 8.94
CA TYR A 69 -4.43 14.07 9.57
C TYR A 69 -5.29 12.83 9.71
N GLU A 70 -4.77 11.70 9.24
CA GLU A 70 -5.41 10.39 9.39
C GLU A 70 -4.47 9.44 10.14
N LEU A 71 -5.02 8.72 11.09
CA LEU A 71 -4.36 7.70 11.88
C LEU A 71 -5.03 6.37 11.59
N SER A 72 -4.22 5.34 11.25
CA SER A 72 -4.68 3.98 11.04
C SER A 72 -3.83 3.01 11.88
N ASN A 73 -4.46 2.26 12.77
CA ASN A 73 -3.73 1.32 13.62
C ASN A 73 -3.74 -0.09 13.03
N TYR A 74 -2.73 -0.39 12.20
CA TYR A 74 -2.59 -1.66 11.50
C TYR A 74 -2.35 -2.86 12.44
N ARG A 75 -1.88 -2.63 13.66
CA ARG A 75 -1.74 -3.66 14.69
C ARG A 75 -3.08 -4.26 15.13
N ARG A 76 -4.21 -3.61 14.76
CA ARG A 76 -5.58 -4.07 15.05
C ARG A 76 -6.22 -4.86 13.91
N MET A 77 -5.49 -5.14 12.85
CA MET A 77 -5.93 -6.09 11.81
C MET A 77 -5.97 -7.49 12.40
N TYR A 78 -6.87 -8.32 11.88
CA TYR A 78 -7.04 -9.67 12.38
C TYR A 78 -7.64 -10.59 11.32
N PHE A 79 -7.10 -11.81 11.20
CA PHE A 79 -7.64 -12.88 10.39
C PHE A 79 -8.37 -13.89 11.27
N SER A 80 -9.48 -14.41 10.78
CA SER A 80 -10.26 -15.44 11.48
C SER A 80 -10.98 -16.38 10.51
N VAL A 81 -11.26 -17.59 10.98
CA VAL A 81 -12.05 -18.56 10.24
C VAL A 81 -13.55 -18.26 10.44
N PRO A 82 -14.37 -18.19 9.37
CA PRO A 82 -15.80 -17.97 9.52
C PRO A 82 -16.51 -19.11 10.28
N GLY A 83 -17.39 -18.74 11.20
CA GLY A 83 -18.25 -19.71 11.90
C GLY A 83 -17.60 -20.56 13.00
N THR A 84 -16.33 -20.30 13.33
CA THR A 84 -15.64 -20.98 14.43
C THR A 84 -14.89 -19.99 15.33
N SER A 85 -14.64 -20.37 16.57
CA SER A 85 -13.74 -19.66 17.48
C SER A 85 -12.29 -20.13 17.38
N ASP A 86 -12.04 -21.26 16.69
CA ASP A 86 -10.71 -21.76 16.44
C ASP A 86 -10.10 -21.00 15.24
N ASN A 87 -9.05 -20.23 15.52
CA ASN A 87 -8.31 -19.44 14.53
C ASN A 87 -6.85 -19.85 14.44
N SER A 88 -6.49 -21.05 14.91
CA SER A 88 -5.10 -21.58 14.95
C SER A 88 -4.42 -21.53 13.57
N GLU A 89 -5.20 -21.66 12.50
CA GLU A 89 -4.73 -21.54 11.11
C GLU A 89 -4.09 -20.17 10.82
N PHE A 90 -4.57 -19.11 11.50
CA PHE A 90 -4.09 -17.74 11.33
C PHE A 90 -3.21 -17.22 12.48
N ASP A 91 -2.84 -18.07 13.44
CA ASP A 91 -2.01 -17.65 14.59
C ASP A 91 -0.70 -17.01 14.15
N SER A 92 -0.01 -17.62 13.18
CA SER A 92 1.24 -17.09 12.65
C SER A 92 1.04 -15.72 11.99
N ALA A 93 -0.01 -15.55 11.19
CA ALA A 93 -0.32 -14.30 10.52
C ALA A 93 -0.73 -13.21 11.53
N ASN A 94 -1.57 -13.55 12.52
CA ASN A 94 -2.02 -12.64 13.55
C ASN A 94 -0.88 -12.21 14.49
N ASN A 95 0.00 -13.12 14.86
CA ASN A 95 1.21 -12.82 15.63
C ASN A 95 2.15 -11.92 14.81
N GLY A 96 2.34 -12.20 13.52
CA GLY A 96 3.11 -11.32 12.62
C GLY A 96 2.53 -9.90 12.55
N ILE A 97 1.21 -9.75 12.53
CA ILE A 97 0.57 -8.42 12.59
C ILE A 97 0.92 -7.72 13.92
N LEU A 98 0.84 -8.42 15.05
CA LEU A 98 1.15 -7.86 16.35
C LEU A 98 2.63 -7.46 16.50
N ASP A 99 3.52 -8.23 15.90
CA ASP A 99 4.97 -8.03 16.00
C ASP A 99 5.46 -6.93 15.06
N TYR A 100 5.01 -6.93 13.80
CA TYR A 100 5.58 -6.08 12.76
C TYR A 100 4.76 -4.83 12.46
N CYS A 101 3.44 -4.84 12.68
CA CYS A 101 2.58 -3.72 12.36
C CYS A 101 2.42 -2.72 13.51
N GLY A 102 2.17 -1.48 13.16
CA GLY A 102 1.96 -0.38 14.08
C GLY A 102 0.96 0.65 13.57
N VAL A 103 1.15 1.89 13.98
CA VAL A 103 0.31 3.00 13.58
C VAL A 103 0.89 3.65 12.33
N GLN A 104 0.04 3.82 11.32
CA GLN A 104 0.32 4.62 10.12
C GLN A 104 -0.24 6.02 10.32
N HIS A 105 0.57 7.01 9.97
CA HIS A 105 0.19 8.41 9.95
C HIS A 105 0.09 8.89 8.49
N TYR A 106 -0.97 9.62 8.18
CA TYR A 106 -1.17 10.22 6.88
C TYR A 106 -1.52 11.69 7.04
N LEU A 107 -0.58 12.56 6.67
CA LEU A 107 -0.71 14.00 6.68
C LEU A 107 -0.99 14.49 5.26
N ARG A 108 -1.95 15.37 5.10
CA ARG A 108 -2.35 15.98 3.83
C ARG A 108 -2.45 17.48 3.99
N PHE A 109 -1.84 18.21 3.09
CA PHE A 109 -1.92 19.66 3.01
C PHE A 109 -2.40 20.08 1.63
N GLY A 110 -3.32 21.00 1.57
CA GLY A 110 -3.88 21.54 0.35
C GLY A 110 -3.98 23.05 0.39
N ALA A 111 -3.77 23.69 -0.75
CA ALA A 111 -4.00 25.10 -0.94
C ALA A 111 -4.61 25.34 -2.31
N GLU A 112 -5.63 26.19 -2.37
CA GLU A 112 -6.17 26.76 -3.60
C GLU A 112 -6.10 28.27 -3.50
N PHE A 113 -5.59 28.92 -4.54
CA PHE A 113 -5.56 30.35 -4.69
C PHE A 113 -6.26 30.76 -5.99
N LYS A 114 -7.15 31.73 -5.92
CA LYS A 114 -7.93 32.28 -7.03
C LYS A 114 -7.51 33.73 -7.29
N PRO A 115 -6.47 33.93 -8.13
CA PRO A 115 -6.05 35.29 -8.48
C PRO A 115 -7.10 36.04 -9.32
N ALA A 116 -7.98 35.31 -10.00
CA ALA A 116 -9.12 35.87 -10.74
C ALA A 116 -10.31 34.87 -10.63
N ASP A 117 -11.51 35.37 -10.87
CA ASP A 117 -12.75 34.58 -10.78
C ASP A 117 -12.78 33.42 -11.80
N PHE A 118 -12.02 33.55 -12.88
CA PHE A 118 -11.91 32.53 -13.94
C PHE A 118 -10.69 31.62 -13.81
N PHE A 119 -9.78 31.85 -12.85
CA PHE A 119 -8.53 31.12 -12.77
C PHE A 119 -8.21 30.70 -11.33
N SER A 120 -7.78 29.48 -11.15
CA SER A 120 -7.34 28.93 -9.86
C SER A 120 -6.02 28.18 -9.99
N VAL A 121 -5.20 28.28 -8.95
CA VAL A 121 -3.97 27.51 -8.77
C VAL A 121 -4.13 26.64 -7.54
N ARG A 122 -3.77 25.36 -7.65
CA ARG A 122 -3.89 24.39 -6.56
C ARG A 122 -2.55 23.73 -6.29
N LEU A 123 -2.22 23.59 -5.02
CA LEU A 123 -1.02 22.91 -4.55
C LEU A 123 -1.43 21.88 -3.50
N GLY A 124 -0.78 20.74 -3.51
CA GLY A 124 -1.01 19.71 -2.51
C GLY A 124 0.28 18.97 -2.16
N TYR A 125 0.35 18.57 -0.89
CA TYR A 125 1.43 17.73 -0.41
C TYR A 125 0.88 16.71 0.58
N ASN A 126 1.31 15.46 0.43
CA ASN A 126 0.91 14.39 1.33
C ASN A 126 2.14 13.61 1.79
N LEU A 127 2.14 13.24 3.06
CA LEU A 127 3.11 12.36 3.68
C LEU A 127 2.38 11.19 4.32
N LYS A 128 2.65 9.99 3.83
CA LYS A 128 2.10 8.74 4.35
C LYS A 128 3.22 7.87 4.88
N THR A 129 3.23 7.59 6.20
CA THR A 129 4.20 6.67 6.80
C THR A 129 3.84 5.23 6.49
N THR A 130 4.79 4.30 6.66
CA THR A 130 4.46 2.87 6.62
C THR A 130 3.63 2.44 7.82
N GLY A 131 2.80 1.41 7.64
CA GLY A 131 2.14 0.71 8.74
C GLY A 131 3.02 -0.36 9.39
N GLN A 132 4.17 -0.67 8.80
CA GLN A 132 5.18 -1.56 9.37
C GLN A 132 6.09 -0.76 10.30
N THR A 133 6.19 -1.18 11.56
CA THR A 133 6.98 -0.50 12.59
C THR A 133 8.25 -1.27 12.93
N TYR A 134 8.19 -2.60 12.85
CA TYR A 134 9.30 -3.50 13.14
C TYR A 134 9.54 -4.47 12.00
N GLU A 135 10.73 -5.04 11.97
CA GLU A 135 11.13 -6.13 11.07
C GLU A 135 12.02 -7.10 11.83
N ALA A 136 12.16 -8.32 11.34
CA ALA A 136 13.13 -9.26 11.89
C ALA A 136 14.52 -8.98 11.31
N ASP A 137 15.54 -8.92 12.15
CA ASP A 137 16.94 -8.91 11.71
C ASP A 137 17.40 -10.32 11.24
N GLY A 138 18.62 -10.42 10.74
CA GLY A 138 19.20 -11.70 10.29
C GLY A 138 19.30 -12.78 11.38
N SER A 139 19.09 -12.42 12.65
CA SER A 139 19.06 -13.33 13.81
C SER A 139 17.65 -13.61 14.33
N GLY A 140 16.62 -13.01 13.68
CA GLY A 140 15.22 -13.17 14.07
C GLY A 140 14.76 -12.23 15.20
N ASN A 141 15.58 -11.26 15.64
CA ASN A 141 15.16 -10.28 16.64
C ASN A 141 14.33 -9.18 15.99
N LEU A 142 13.35 -8.67 16.74
CA LEU A 142 12.56 -7.54 16.31
C LEU A 142 13.38 -6.24 16.40
N VAL A 143 13.62 -5.62 15.26
CA VAL A 143 14.28 -4.31 15.15
C VAL A 143 13.33 -3.32 14.50
N LYS A 144 13.56 -2.03 14.73
CA LYS A 144 12.74 -1.00 14.13
C LYS A 144 12.94 -0.99 12.61
N ALA A 145 11.84 -1.15 11.87
CA ALA A 145 11.87 -1.10 10.42
C ALA A 145 12.30 0.29 9.91
N PRO A 146 13.05 0.37 8.81
CA PRO A 146 13.41 1.63 8.20
C PRO A 146 12.16 2.41 7.76
N ALA A 147 12.22 3.73 7.85
CA ALA A 147 11.11 4.59 7.48
C ALA A 147 10.81 4.45 5.97
N GLN A 148 9.65 3.89 5.64
CA GLN A 148 9.16 3.69 4.27
C GLN A 148 8.06 4.72 3.95
N ASN A 149 8.44 6.01 3.97
CA ASN A 149 7.48 7.10 3.78
C ASN A 149 7.21 7.35 2.29
N LEU A 150 5.92 7.44 1.94
CA LEU A 150 5.49 7.89 0.63
C LEU A 150 5.22 9.40 0.67
N HIS A 151 5.93 10.15 -0.15
CA HIS A 151 5.70 11.56 -0.38
C HIS A 151 4.93 11.74 -1.68
N THR A 152 3.91 12.59 -1.66
CA THR A 152 3.15 12.95 -2.86
C THR A 152 3.09 14.45 -2.94
N ALA A 153 3.49 15.02 -4.07
CA ALA A 153 3.33 16.44 -4.36
C ALA A 153 2.43 16.62 -5.57
N SER A 154 1.57 17.61 -5.54
CA SER A 154 0.67 17.92 -6.65
C SER A 154 0.59 19.42 -6.91
N CYS A 155 0.43 19.77 -8.17
CA CYS A 155 0.09 21.13 -8.59
C CYS A 155 -0.98 21.05 -9.69
N GLY A 156 -1.80 22.08 -9.78
CA GLY A 156 -2.87 22.12 -10.76
C GLY A 156 -3.34 23.55 -11.04
N PHE A 157 -3.94 23.71 -12.20
CA PHE A 157 -4.54 24.94 -12.68
C PHE A 157 -5.98 24.66 -13.08
N GLY A 158 -6.89 25.56 -12.67
CA GLY A 158 -8.28 25.51 -13.05
C GLY A 158 -8.68 26.75 -13.82
N PHE A 159 -9.44 26.57 -14.89
CA PHE A 159 -10.00 27.61 -15.71
C PHE A 159 -11.53 27.51 -15.75
N SER A 160 -12.25 28.62 -15.61
CA SER A 160 -13.70 28.63 -15.60
C SER A 160 -14.20 29.84 -16.39
N ALA A 161 -15.00 29.63 -17.43
CA ALA A 161 -15.55 30.68 -18.27
C ALA A 161 -17.05 30.40 -18.48
N GLY A 162 -17.90 31.13 -17.76
CA GLY A 162 -19.35 30.91 -17.79
C GLY A 162 -19.70 29.49 -17.34
N ALA A 163 -20.37 28.76 -18.20
CA ALA A 163 -20.75 27.35 -17.95
C ALA A 163 -19.58 26.36 -18.11
N PHE A 164 -18.49 26.70 -18.82
CA PHE A 164 -17.39 25.81 -19.10
C PHE A 164 -16.31 25.87 -18.04
N PHE A 165 -15.71 24.72 -17.73
CA PHE A 165 -14.49 24.64 -16.92
C PHE A 165 -13.49 23.63 -17.48
N ALA A 166 -12.22 23.90 -17.23
CA ALA A 166 -11.11 23.02 -17.55
C ALA A 166 -10.11 22.99 -16.39
N ASP A 167 -9.70 21.82 -15.97
CA ASP A 167 -8.67 21.62 -14.95
C ASP A 167 -7.52 20.80 -15.52
N LEU A 168 -6.30 21.17 -15.16
CA LEU A 168 -5.08 20.41 -15.44
C LEU A 168 -4.33 20.24 -14.13
N ALA A 169 -3.96 19.01 -13.80
CA ALA A 169 -3.19 18.70 -12.60
C ALA A 169 -2.06 17.72 -12.89
N ALA A 170 -0.93 17.91 -12.21
CA ALA A 170 0.17 16.95 -12.14
C ALA A 170 0.35 16.46 -10.72
N VAL A 171 0.53 15.15 -10.55
CA VAL A 171 0.74 14.50 -9.25
C VAL A 171 1.97 13.63 -9.33
N GLY A 172 2.97 13.91 -8.50
CA GLY A 172 4.19 13.13 -8.35
C GLY A 172 4.13 12.27 -7.08
N TYR A 173 4.41 10.97 -7.23
CA TYR A 173 4.55 10.01 -6.14
C TYR A 173 6.02 9.63 -6.00
N PHE A 174 6.59 9.88 -4.83
CA PHE A 174 7.99 9.62 -4.51
C PHE A 174 8.05 8.50 -3.50
N TYR A 175 8.25 7.27 -4.00
CA TYR A 175 8.36 6.09 -3.16
C TYR A 175 9.74 6.01 -2.51
N PRO A 176 9.85 5.45 -1.30
CA PRO A 176 11.14 5.17 -0.68
C PRO A 176 11.93 4.16 -1.51
N THR A 177 13.23 4.14 -1.29
CA THR A 177 14.08 3.09 -1.85
C THR A 177 13.69 1.75 -1.26
N GLN A 178 13.49 0.77 -2.11
CA GLN A 178 13.17 -0.61 -1.72
C GLN A 178 14.33 -1.54 -2.11
N TYR A 179 14.44 -2.62 -1.35
CA TYR A 179 15.42 -3.68 -1.57
C TYR A 179 14.66 -4.97 -1.81
N ILE A 180 15.04 -5.68 -2.87
CA ILE A 180 14.45 -6.99 -3.21
C ILE A 180 15.59 -8.00 -3.26
N MET A 181 15.37 -9.11 -2.58
CA MET A 181 16.13 -10.35 -2.78
C MET A 181 15.25 -11.27 -3.62
N PRO A 182 15.62 -11.55 -4.89
CA PRO A 182 14.77 -12.31 -5.82
C PRO A 182 14.58 -13.77 -5.42
N TYR A 183 15.46 -14.30 -4.58
CA TYR A 183 15.37 -15.64 -4.01
C TYR A 183 16.00 -15.63 -2.61
N GLY A 184 15.71 -16.65 -1.81
CA GLY A 184 16.39 -16.85 -0.51
C GLY A 184 17.82 -17.35 -0.70
N ASP A 185 18.68 -17.08 0.28
CA ASP A 185 20.00 -17.69 0.31
C ASP A 185 19.85 -19.21 0.37
N TYR A 186 20.52 -19.90 -0.52
CA TYR A 186 20.45 -21.34 -0.61
C TYR A 186 21.82 -21.97 -0.31
N ARG A 187 21.84 -22.82 0.70
CA ARG A 187 23.04 -23.62 1.06
C ARG A 187 22.78 -25.06 0.76
N TYR A 188 23.55 -25.62 -0.16
CA TYR A 188 23.54 -27.04 -0.50
C TYR A 188 24.78 -27.72 0.04
N GLU A 189 24.60 -28.68 0.94
CA GLU A 189 25.67 -29.56 1.41
C GLU A 189 25.65 -30.87 0.61
N LYS A 190 26.60 -31.03 -0.32
CA LYS A 190 26.68 -32.18 -1.18
C LYS A 190 27.42 -33.36 -0.50
N ASP A 191 28.38 -33.07 0.35
CA ASP A 191 29.16 -33.98 1.17
C ASP A 191 29.76 -33.19 2.33
N SER A 192 30.21 -33.90 3.38
CA SER A 192 30.78 -33.30 4.60
C SER A 192 31.97 -32.34 4.39
N HIS A 193 32.38 -32.09 3.14
CA HIS A 193 33.54 -31.27 2.79
C HIS A 193 33.27 -30.20 1.72
N ARG A 194 32.05 -30.08 1.15
CA ARG A 194 31.71 -29.06 0.16
C ARG A 194 30.30 -28.51 0.38
N SER A 195 30.24 -27.29 0.87
CA SER A 195 29.01 -26.51 0.86
C SER A 195 29.06 -25.49 -0.30
N LEU A 196 28.03 -25.49 -1.13
CA LEU A 196 27.79 -24.42 -2.11
C LEU A 196 26.78 -23.47 -1.49
N THR A 197 27.17 -22.25 -1.26
CA THR A 197 26.25 -21.18 -0.82
C THR A 197 25.95 -20.29 -2.01
N THR A 198 24.68 -20.17 -2.37
CA THR A 198 24.23 -19.20 -3.36
C THR A 198 23.54 -18.08 -2.60
N GLU A 199 24.18 -16.91 -2.56
CA GLU A 199 23.61 -15.72 -1.92
C GLU A 199 22.71 -14.99 -2.92
N SER A 200 21.57 -14.52 -2.43
CA SER A 200 20.67 -13.71 -3.23
C SER A 200 21.25 -12.30 -3.42
N PRO A 201 21.32 -11.79 -4.66
CA PRO A 201 21.74 -10.41 -4.87
C PRO A 201 20.69 -9.46 -4.29
N VAL A 202 21.14 -8.46 -3.54
CA VAL A 202 20.28 -7.38 -3.07
C VAL A 202 20.08 -6.36 -4.18
N ILE A 203 18.89 -6.34 -4.77
CA ILE A 203 18.51 -5.38 -5.81
C ILE A 203 17.90 -4.15 -5.14
N ARG A 204 18.57 -3.01 -5.29
CA ARG A 204 18.07 -1.72 -4.85
C ARG A 204 17.29 -1.05 -5.98
N TYR A 205 16.02 -0.71 -5.75
CA TYR A 205 15.26 0.04 -6.72
C TYR A 205 14.49 1.20 -6.08
N ARG A 206 14.25 2.24 -6.87
CA ARG A 206 13.43 3.39 -6.50
C ARG A 206 12.40 3.64 -7.59
N ARG A 207 11.14 3.73 -7.19
CA ARG A 207 10.05 4.05 -8.09
C ARG A 207 9.60 5.50 -7.88
N ASN A 208 9.51 6.25 -8.95
CA ASN A 208 8.80 7.53 -8.97
C ASN A 208 7.73 7.45 -10.05
N LEU A 209 6.56 7.98 -9.77
CA LEU A 209 5.44 7.98 -10.72
C LEU A 209 4.90 9.41 -10.81
N VAL A 210 4.73 9.88 -12.04
CA VAL A 210 4.05 11.15 -12.31
C VAL A 210 2.78 10.85 -13.09
N LYS A 211 1.65 11.42 -12.62
CA LYS A 211 0.36 11.37 -13.31
C LYS A 211 -0.02 12.78 -13.71
N VAL A 212 -0.49 12.95 -14.94
CA VAL A 212 -1.12 14.17 -15.42
C VAL A 212 -2.60 13.87 -15.67
N VAL A 213 -3.46 14.72 -15.14
CA VAL A 213 -4.92 14.58 -15.25
C VAL A 213 -5.48 15.87 -15.82
N SER A 214 -6.30 15.75 -16.85
CA SER A 214 -7.09 16.85 -17.39
C SER A 214 -8.58 16.56 -17.25
N THR A 215 -9.34 17.57 -16.88
CA THR A 215 -10.80 17.48 -16.74
C THR A 215 -11.43 18.64 -17.50
N PHE A 216 -12.46 18.33 -18.28
CA PHE A 216 -13.26 19.32 -18.99
C PHE A 216 -14.73 19.08 -18.65
N GLY A 217 -15.49 20.15 -18.44
CA GLY A 217 -16.89 20.01 -18.10
C GLY A 217 -17.71 21.26 -18.35
N VAL A 218 -19.01 21.06 -18.23
CA VAL A 218 -20.03 22.12 -18.36
C VAL A 218 -20.89 22.09 -17.09
N ARG A 219 -21.17 23.25 -16.53
CA ARG A 219 -22.12 23.45 -15.42
C ARG A 219 -23.42 23.96 -15.99
N PHE A 220 -24.52 23.30 -15.66
CA PHE A 220 -25.86 23.67 -16.03
C PHE A 220 -26.54 24.47 -14.93
#